data_63aaffe1d3832b67c1aa3df171b71951
#
_entry.id   63aaffe1d3832b67c1aa3df171b71951
#
_cell.length_a   1.000
_cell.length_b   1.000
_cell.length_c   1.000
_cell.angle_alpha   90.00
_cell.angle_beta   90.00
_cell.angle_gamma   90.00
#
_symmetry.space_group_name_H-M   'P 1'
#
loop_
_entity.id
_entity.type
_entity.pdbx_description
1 polymer ?
#
loop_
_entity_poly.entity_id
_entity_poly.type
_entity_poly.pdbx_seq_one_letter_code
_entity_poly.pdbx_strand_id
1 'polypeptide(L)'
;MTPAVGGKRVLLAAPRGYCAGVDRAVIAVEKALEHYGAPVYVRKEIVHNKYVVETLAARGAIFVNETDEVPEGARVVFSAHGVSPAVHAQAAARSLQTIDATCPLVTKVHKEAVRFAWRTTTSSSSATTGTRRSRARTGRRPTTSRW
;
A
#
# COMPACT_ATOMS: atom_id res chain seq x y z
N MET A 1 -5.75 37.41 37.14
CA MET A 1 -6.20 37.94 35.83
C MET A 1 -5.12 37.59 34.80
N THR A 2 -5.36 36.57 34.00
CA THR A 2 -4.47 36.16 32.91
C THR A 2 -4.70 37.09 31.72
N PRO A 3 -3.67 37.68 31.09
CA PRO A 3 -3.87 38.54 29.96
C PRO A 3 -4.46 37.74 28.79
N ALA A 4 -5.55 38.23 28.23
CA ALA A 4 -6.09 37.69 26.98
C ALA A 4 -5.10 38.03 25.87
N VAL A 5 -4.26 37.07 25.53
CA VAL A 5 -3.50 37.08 24.27
C VAL A 5 -4.56 37.08 23.17
N GLY A 6 -4.56 38.09 22.30
CA GLY A 6 -5.45 38.20 21.15
C GLY A 6 -5.29 37.00 20.23
N GLY A 7 -5.89 35.88 20.62
CA GLY A 7 -5.70 34.57 20.05
C GLY A 7 -6.51 34.42 18.78
N LYS A 8 -5.87 34.03 17.72
CA LYS A 8 -6.55 33.49 16.52
C LYS A 8 -7.41 32.31 16.97
N ARG A 9 -8.67 32.29 16.60
CA ARG A 9 -9.55 31.15 16.84
C ARG A 9 -9.28 30.06 15.82
N VAL A 10 -9.02 28.84 16.30
CA VAL A 10 -8.94 27.66 15.46
C VAL A 10 -10.27 26.92 15.57
N LEU A 11 -10.95 26.77 14.42
CA LEU A 11 -12.18 25.99 14.33
C LEU A 11 -11.83 24.58 13.87
N LEU A 12 -12.20 23.59 14.68
CA LEU A 12 -12.02 22.19 14.31
C LEU A 12 -13.31 21.66 13.68
N ALA A 13 -13.20 21.09 12.51
CA ALA A 13 -14.33 20.41 11.86
C ALA A 13 -14.78 19.18 12.66
N ALA A 14 -16.05 18.86 12.58
CA ALA A 14 -16.63 17.65 13.15
C ALA A 14 -17.61 17.03 12.12
N PRO A 15 -17.60 15.71 11.94
CA PRO A 15 -16.70 14.73 12.54
C PRO A 15 -15.26 14.85 11.99
N ARG A 16 -14.29 14.47 12.79
CA ARG A 16 -12.87 14.46 12.41
C ARG A 16 -12.19 13.22 12.93
N GLY A 17 -11.12 12.79 12.25
CA GLY A 17 -10.35 11.59 12.58
C GLY A 17 -9.67 11.04 11.34
N TYR A 18 -9.15 9.84 11.47
CA TYR A 18 -8.63 9.10 10.34
C TYR A 18 -9.76 8.51 9.48
N CYS A 19 -9.47 8.23 8.21
CA CYS A 19 -10.38 7.41 7.42
C CYS A 19 -10.31 5.95 7.89
N ALA A 20 -11.37 5.18 7.60
CA ALA A 20 -11.44 3.78 8.00
C ALA A 20 -10.26 2.92 7.50
N GLY A 21 -9.64 3.29 6.37
CA GLY A 21 -8.45 2.61 5.85
C GLY A 21 -7.22 2.84 6.71
N VAL A 22 -7.01 4.07 7.19
CA VAL A 22 -5.92 4.42 8.11
C VAL A 22 -6.13 3.76 9.46
N ASP A 23 -7.33 3.86 10.04
CA ASP A 23 -7.65 3.23 11.33
C ASP A 23 -7.39 1.72 11.27
N ARG A 24 -7.85 1.06 10.21
CA ARG A 24 -7.64 -0.38 10.01
C ARG A 24 -6.15 -0.74 9.94
N ALA A 25 -5.34 0.05 9.24
CA ALA A 25 -3.92 -0.22 9.09
C ALA A 25 -3.18 -0.05 10.42
N VAL A 26 -3.48 0.99 11.19
CA VAL A 26 -2.91 1.20 12.52
C VAL A 26 -3.29 0.06 13.46
N ILE A 27 -4.58 -0.30 13.52
CA ILE A 27 -5.10 -1.40 14.33
C ILE A 27 -4.44 -2.73 13.94
N ALA A 28 -4.14 -2.96 12.66
CA ALA A 28 -3.48 -4.19 12.23
C ALA A 28 -2.07 -4.33 12.84
N VAL A 29 -1.28 -3.25 12.89
CA VAL A 29 0.04 -3.25 13.54
C VAL A 29 -0.09 -3.39 15.05
N GLU A 30 -1.03 -2.67 15.68
CA GLU A 30 -1.26 -2.76 17.13
C GLU A 30 -1.63 -4.18 17.55
N LYS A 31 -2.59 -4.80 16.86
CA LYS A 31 -2.98 -6.19 17.11
C LYS A 31 -1.86 -7.19 16.84
N ALA A 32 -1.04 -6.94 15.83
CA ALA A 32 0.13 -7.78 15.58
C ALA A 32 1.12 -7.71 16.74
N LEU A 33 1.40 -6.52 17.27
CA LEU A 33 2.24 -6.34 18.45
C LEU A 33 1.65 -6.97 19.72
N GLU A 34 0.33 -6.85 19.90
CA GLU A 34 -0.36 -7.46 21.06
C GLU A 34 -0.36 -8.99 21.00
N HIS A 35 -0.61 -9.54 19.82
CA HIS A 35 -0.78 -10.99 19.66
C HIS A 35 0.54 -11.74 19.57
N TYR A 36 1.51 -11.18 18.87
CA TYR A 36 2.78 -11.85 18.58
C TYR A 36 3.96 -11.32 19.39
N GLY A 37 3.81 -10.16 20.04
CA GLY A 37 4.91 -9.46 20.69
C GLY A 37 5.81 -8.72 19.71
N ALA A 38 6.72 -7.92 20.26
CA ALA A 38 7.77 -7.26 19.49
C ALA A 38 8.92 -8.25 19.18
N PRO A 39 9.63 -8.11 18.05
CA PRO A 39 9.42 -7.09 17.02
C PRO A 39 8.37 -7.49 15.97
N VAL A 40 7.65 -6.50 15.46
CA VAL A 40 6.82 -6.62 14.24
C VAL A 40 7.38 -5.65 13.20
N TYR A 41 7.72 -6.17 12.03
CA TYR A 41 8.26 -5.36 10.95
C TYR A 41 7.13 -4.71 10.14
N VAL A 42 7.32 -3.48 9.70
CA VAL A 42 6.34 -2.76 8.87
C VAL A 42 7.06 -2.23 7.64
N ARG A 43 6.64 -2.69 6.45
CA ARG A 43 7.26 -2.24 5.22
C ARG A 43 6.74 -0.85 4.84
N LYS A 44 7.69 0.10 4.69
CA LYS A 44 7.42 1.53 4.51
C LYS A 44 6.66 2.09 5.72
N GLU A 45 6.19 3.31 5.62
CA GLU A 45 5.27 3.86 6.62
C GLU A 45 3.91 3.18 6.50
N ILE A 46 3.34 2.76 7.63
CA ILE A 46 2.00 2.15 7.63
C ILE A 46 0.95 3.14 7.10
N VAL A 47 1.12 4.39 7.42
CA VAL A 47 0.39 5.56 6.93
C VAL A 47 1.33 6.76 6.95
N HIS A 48 1.10 7.76 6.09
CA HIS A 48 1.92 8.97 6.05
C HIS A 48 1.59 9.94 7.20
N ASN A 49 1.85 9.50 8.43
CA ASN A 49 1.68 10.29 9.62
C ASN A 49 2.81 10.00 10.62
N LYS A 50 3.70 10.95 10.78
CA LYS A 50 4.89 10.83 11.63
C LYS A 50 4.56 10.45 13.06
N TYR A 51 3.53 11.04 13.66
CA TYR A 51 3.11 10.74 15.02
C TYR A 51 2.69 9.27 15.17
N VAL A 52 1.94 8.73 14.20
CA VAL A 52 1.54 7.32 14.22
C VAL A 52 2.75 6.40 14.10
N VAL A 53 3.66 6.71 13.17
CA VAL A 53 4.89 5.94 12.97
C VAL A 53 5.72 5.91 14.24
N GLU A 54 5.97 7.06 14.86
CA GLU A 54 6.74 7.19 16.11
C GLU A 54 6.07 6.43 17.28
N THR A 55 4.75 6.54 17.41
CA THR A 55 3.98 5.84 18.45
C THR A 55 4.08 4.32 18.30
N LEU A 56 3.96 3.79 17.10
CA LEU A 56 4.08 2.36 16.83
C LEU A 56 5.51 1.87 17.00
N ALA A 57 6.50 2.67 16.60
CA ALA A 57 7.92 2.35 16.80
C ALA A 57 8.26 2.25 18.29
N ALA A 58 7.75 3.17 19.13
CA ALA A 58 7.92 3.12 20.58
C ALA A 58 7.28 1.86 21.22
N ARG A 59 6.31 1.24 20.56
CA ARG A 59 5.66 -0.01 21.00
C ARG A 59 6.34 -1.28 20.44
N GLY A 60 7.42 -1.14 19.65
CA GLY A 60 8.21 -2.25 19.13
C GLY A 60 7.96 -2.60 17.67
N ALA A 61 7.28 -1.73 16.90
CA ALA A 61 7.25 -1.85 15.44
C ALA A 61 8.58 -1.38 14.84
N ILE A 62 9.13 -2.15 13.91
CA ILE A 62 10.36 -1.81 13.19
C ILE A 62 9.98 -1.48 11.74
N PHE A 63 10.17 -0.23 11.36
CA PHE A 63 9.90 0.22 10.00
C PHE A 63 11.10 -0.05 9.10
N VAL A 64 10.87 -0.76 7.99
CA VAL A 64 11.87 -1.13 6.99
C VAL A 64 11.46 -0.61 5.62
N ASN A 65 12.44 -0.37 4.75
CA ASN A 65 12.13 0.08 3.40
C ASN A 65 11.72 -1.08 2.50
N GLU A 66 12.45 -2.19 2.58
CA GLU A 66 12.20 -3.33 1.72
C GLU A 66 12.14 -4.64 2.52
N THR A 67 11.61 -5.69 1.89
CA THR A 67 11.39 -6.99 2.54
C THR A 67 12.69 -7.76 2.80
N ASP A 68 13.78 -7.39 2.15
CA ASP A 68 15.12 -7.99 2.36
C ASP A 68 15.77 -7.57 3.68
N GLU A 69 15.35 -6.43 4.23
CA GLU A 69 15.78 -5.96 5.57
C GLU A 69 15.11 -6.75 6.72
N VAL A 70 14.04 -7.51 6.42
CA VAL A 70 13.30 -8.30 7.41
C VAL A 70 13.99 -9.64 7.60
N PRO A 71 14.28 -10.12 8.82
CA PRO A 71 14.79 -11.46 9.07
C PRO A 71 13.88 -12.54 8.48
N GLU A 72 14.46 -13.63 7.98
CA GLU A 72 13.70 -14.75 7.42
C GLU A 72 12.72 -15.34 8.45
N GLY A 73 11.53 -15.67 7.99
CA GLY A 73 10.46 -16.21 8.85
C GLY A 73 9.80 -15.18 9.77
N ALA A 74 10.31 -13.94 9.82
CA ALA A 74 9.73 -12.91 10.68
C ALA A 74 8.38 -12.37 10.16
N ARG A 75 7.68 -11.63 11.00
CA ARG A 75 6.37 -11.03 10.67
C ARG A 75 6.54 -9.65 10.07
N VAL A 76 5.87 -9.44 8.92
CA VAL A 76 5.87 -8.15 8.24
C VAL A 76 4.45 -7.69 7.92
N VAL A 77 4.15 -6.45 8.25
CA VAL A 77 2.89 -5.78 7.91
C VAL A 77 3.10 -4.94 6.65
N PHE A 78 2.23 -5.11 5.66
CA PHE A 78 2.18 -4.26 4.48
C PHE A 78 1.28 -3.06 4.71
N SER A 79 1.71 -1.90 4.21
CA SER A 79 1.04 -0.61 4.46
C SER A 79 -0.35 -0.51 3.82
N ALA A 80 -1.11 0.49 4.27
CA ALA A 80 -2.45 0.79 3.73
C ALA A 80 -2.49 1.04 2.22
N HIS A 81 -1.37 1.43 1.61
CA HIS A 81 -1.25 1.72 0.18
C HIS A 81 -1.22 0.47 -0.71
N GLY A 82 -1.04 -0.71 -0.10
CA GLY A 82 -0.83 -1.96 -0.81
C GLY A 82 0.60 -2.12 -1.32
N VAL A 83 0.88 -3.30 -1.82
CA VAL A 83 2.20 -3.66 -2.38
C VAL A 83 2.02 -4.34 -3.74
N SER A 84 3.07 -4.32 -4.56
CA SER A 84 3.06 -5.00 -5.85
C SER A 84 3.10 -6.53 -5.68
N PRO A 85 2.64 -7.31 -6.67
CA PRO A 85 2.76 -8.76 -6.66
C PRO A 85 4.20 -9.25 -6.48
N ALA A 86 5.18 -8.49 -6.96
CA ALA A 86 6.60 -8.82 -6.79
C ALA A 86 7.03 -8.80 -5.32
N VAL A 87 6.52 -7.85 -4.53
CA VAL A 87 6.79 -7.77 -3.08
C VAL A 87 6.19 -8.96 -2.33
N HIS A 88 4.97 -9.40 -2.71
CA HIS A 88 4.39 -10.62 -2.17
C HIS A 88 5.25 -11.86 -2.48
N ALA A 89 5.74 -11.98 -3.71
CA ALA A 89 6.63 -13.07 -4.11
C ALA A 89 7.96 -13.05 -3.34
N GLN A 90 8.57 -11.88 -3.15
CA GLN A 90 9.79 -11.71 -2.35
C GLN A 90 9.56 -12.11 -0.89
N ALA A 91 8.47 -11.68 -0.28
CA ALA A 91 8.13 -12.04 1.09
C ALA A 91 7.91 -13.57 1.22
N ALA A 92 7.24 -14.19 0.27
CA ALA A 92 7.04 -15.64 0.24
C ALA A 92 8.37 -16.40 0.07
N ALA A 93 9.27 -15.94 -0.80
CA ALA A 93 10.59 -16.54 -1.00
C ALA A 93 11.45 -16.51 0.27
N ARG A 94 11.24 -15.54 1.17
CA ARG A 94 11.91 -15.41 2.47
C ARG A 94 11.11 -16.01 3.63
N SER A 95 10.04 -16.75 3.34
CA SER A 95 9.15 -17.35 4.34
C SER A 95 8.58 -16.35 5.36
N LEU A 96 8.43 -15.07 4.97
CA LEU A 96 7.90 -14.04 5.86
C LEU A 96 6.42 -14.27 6.15
N GLN A 97 6.03 -14.09 7.40
CA GLN A 97 4.63 -14.12 7.81
C GLN A 97 4.00 -12.75 7.53
N THR A 98 3.26 -12.65 6.43
CA THR A 98 2.73 -11.37 5.96
C THR A 98 1.36 -11.07 6.54
N ILE A 99 1.15 -9.83 6.99
CA ILE A 99 -0.14 -9.27 7.38
C ILE A 99 -0.45 -8.13 6.41
N ASP A 100 -1.48 -8.29 5.59
CA ASP A 100 -1.87 -7.28 4.61
C ASP A 100 -2.86 -6.28 5.20
N ALA A 101 -2.39 -5.06 5.46
CA ALA A 101 -3.20 -3.96 5.95
C ALA A 101 -3.71 -3.03 4.82
N THR A 102 -3.64 -3.47 3.56
CA THR A 102 -4.11 -2.68 2.41
C THR A 102 -5.56 -2.24 2.59
N CYS A 103 -5.80 -0.96 2.36
CA CYS A 103 -7.15 -0.40 2.41
C CYS A 103 -8.04 -1.08 1.34
N PRO A 104 -9.25 -1.56 1.70
CA PRO A 104 -10.16 -2.19 0.74
C PRO A 104 -10.50 -1.31 -0.46
N LEU A 105 -10.54 0.01 -0.29
CA LEU A 105 -10.76 0.96 -1.39
C LEU A 105 -9.57 0.99 -2.35
N VAL A 106 -8.35 0.92 -1.85
CA VAL A 106 -7.14 0.81 -2.68
C VAL A 106 -7.16 -0.50 -3.47
N THR A 107 -7.49 -1.61 -2.81
CA THR A 107 -7.64 -2.92 -3.48
C THR A 107 -8.70 -2.86 -4.59
N LYS A 108 -9.81 -2.16 -4.37
CA LYS A 108 -10.85 -1.97 -5.39
C LYS A 108 -10.30 -1.19 -6.60
N VAL A 109 -9.59 -0.09 -6.36
CA VAL A 109 -8.98 0.72 -7.44
C VAL A 109 -7.98 -0.11 -8.26
N HIS A 110 -7.12 -0.90 -7.59
CA HIS A 110 -6.17 -1.78 -8.30
C HIS A 110 -6.88 -2.81 -9.18
N LYS A 111 -7.94 -3.45 -8.68
CA LYS A 111 -8.74 -4.41 -9.47
C LYS A 111 -9.41 -3.75 -10.67
N GLU A 112 -9.96 -2.55 -10.51
CA GLU A 112 -10.57 -1.80 -11.60
C GLU A 112 -9.52 -1.39 -12.66
N ALA A 113 -8.36 -0.91 -12.23
CA ALA A 113 -7.28 -0.55 -13.14
C ALA A 113 -6.84 -1.74 -14.02
N VAL A 114 -6.66 -2.91 -13.41
CA VAL A 114 -6.35 -4.15 -14.14
C VAL A 114 -7.48 -4.50 -15.11
N ARG A 115 -8.74 -4.45 -14.67
CA ARG A 115 -9.90 -4.73 -15.50
C ARG A 115 -9.98 -3.82 -16.73
N PHE A 116 -9.74 -2.53 -16.57
CA PHE A 116 -9.76 -1.57 -17.66
C PHE A 116 -8.57 -1.76 -18.62
N ALA A 117 -7.38 -2.04 -18.12
CA ALA A 117 -6.22 -2.34 -18.94
C ALA A 117 -6.47 -3.54 -19.86
N TRP A 118 -7.07 -4.62 -19.35
CA TRP A 118 -7.46 -5.79 -20.13
C TRP A 118 -8.50 -5.45 -21.22
N ARG A 119 -9.52 -4.66 -20.89
CA ARG A 119 -10.55 -4.25 -21.85
C ARG A 119 -9.98 -3.42 -23.00
N THR A 120 -9.08 -2.49 -22.72
CA THR A 120 -8.43 -1.67 -23.74
C THR A 120 -7.57 -2.51 -24.68
N THR A 121 -6.84 -3.49 -24.16
CA THR A 121 -6.01 -4.40 -24.96
C THR A 121 -6.88 -5.29 -25.85
N THR A 122 -8.03 -5.77 -25.36
CA THR A 122 -8.93 -6.65 -26.12
C THR A 122 -9.67 -5.88 -27.21
N SER A 123 -10.05 -4.61 -27.00
CA SER A 123 -10.75 -3.81 -28.00
C SER A 123 -9.86 -3.39 -29.16
N SER A 124 -8.54 -3.24 -28.94
CA SER A 124 -7.58 -2.93 -30.01
C SER A 124 -7.22 -4.15 -30.88
N SER A 125 -7.45 -5.37 -30.40
CA SER A 125 -7.18 -6.60 -31.16
C SER A 125 -8.36 -7.04 -32.03
N SER A 126 -9.58 -6.53 -31.80
CA SER A 126 -10.77 -6.89 -32.61
C SER A 126 -11.01 -5.98 -33.83
N ALA A 127 -10.22 -4.93 -34.01
CA ALA A 127 -10.38 -3.96 -35.10
C ALA A 127 -9.56 -4.28 -36.38
N THR A 128 -8.93 -5.46 -36.46
CA THR A 128 -8.10 -5.82 -37.65
C THR A 128 -8.53 -7.13 -38.26
N THR A 129 -9.81 -7.23 -38.65
CA THR A 129 -10.23 -8.24 -39.66
C THR A 129 -10.91 -7.51 -40.82
N GLY A 130 -10.09 -6.88 -41.64
CA GLY A 130 -10.53 -6.18 -42.85
C GLY A 130 -9.33 -5.68 -43.64
N THR A 131 -8.82 -6.57 -44.54
CA THR A 131 -8.05 -6.26 -45.76
C THR A 131 -6.99 -5.15 -45.73
N ARG A 132 -5.71 -5.49 -45.63
CA ARG A 132 -4.71 -5.31 -46.71
C ARG A 132 -3.32 -5.77 -46.27
N ARG A 133 -2.71 -6.58 -47.16
CA ARG A 133 -1.26 -6.89 -47.12
C ARG A 133 -0.45 -5.60 -47.11
N SER A 134 0.47 -5.46 -46.15
CA SER A 134 1.85 -5.01 -46.41
C SER A 134 2.67 -4.89 -45.13
N ARG A 135 3.83 -5.53 -45.20
CA ARG A 135 5.11 -5.25 -44.54
C ARG A 135 5.21 -5.32 -43.00
N ALA A 136 5.94 -6.34 -42.61
CA ALA A 136 6.62 -6.44 -41.34
C ALA A 136 7.27 -5.10 -40.90
N ARG A 137 6.93 -4.63 -39.72
CA ARG A 137 7.76 -3.72 -38.94
C ARG A 137 7.84 -4.28 -37.55
N THR A 138 9.04 -4.70 -37.18
CA THR A 138 9.45 -5.08 -35.82
C THR A 138 9.13 -3.91 -34.89
N GLY A 139 8.04 -4.04 -34.16
CA GLY A 139 7.66 -3.09 -33.12
C GLY A 139 8.05 -3.63 -31.74
N ARG A 140 8.95 -2.94 -31.05
CA ARG A 140 9.30 -3.18 -29.66
C ARG A 140 8.04 -3.25 -28.80
N ARG A 141 7.93 -4.29 -27.99
CA ARG A 141 6.93 -4.38 -26.92
C ARG A 141 7.18 -3.23 -25.91
N PRO A 142 6.16 -2.45 -25.54
CA PRO A 142 6.30 -1.58 -24.37
C PRO A 142 6.37 -2.47 -23.13
N THR A 143 7.42 -2.28 -22.35
CA THR A 143 7.53 -2.83 -21.01
C THR A 143 6.53 -2.10 -20.12
N THR A 144 5.38 -2.71 -19.88
CA THR A 144 4.48 -2.24 -18.84
C THR A 144 5.12 -2.55 -17.51
N SER A 145 5.50 -1.50 -16.79
CA SER A 145 5.82 -1.61 -15.37
C SER A 145 4.59 -2.17 -14.65
N ARG A 146 4.77 -3.34 -14.08
CA ARG A 146 3.72 -3.98 -13.27
C ARG A 146 3.63 -3.25 -11.92
N TRP A 147 2.47 -2.76 -11.63
CA TRP A 147 2.04 -2.32 -10.30
C TRP A 147 1.64 -3.51 -9.43
#